data_0b0a28fe04c336b37c6b4c9ed3c780c7
#
_entry.id   0b0a28fe04c336b37c6b4c9ed3c780c7
#
_cell.length_a   1.000
_cell.length_b   1.000
_cell.length_c   1.000
_cell.angle_alpha   90.00
_cell.angle_beta   90.00
_cell.angle_gamma   90.00
#
_symmetry.space_group_name_H-M   'P 1'
#
loop_
_entity.id
_entity.type
_entity.pdbx_description
1 polymer ?
#
loop_
_entity_poly.entity_id
_entity_poly.type
_entity_poly.pdbx_seq_one_letter_code
_entity_poly.pdbx_strand_id
1 'polypeptide(L)'
;MTTIETSTHLPALGEHAREEAGRELQLTLVELIALSLIGKQLHWNIAGPGFRDFHLQLDELVEEWHELSDAVAERAVAIGFAPDGRAPTVIAQSELEPVEPGPTTVPDAIGELTRRVAEVDERVRERSLRLGEIDLASQDVLIEVTRALEKQLWMIRSQM
;
A
#
# COMPACT_ATOMS: atom_id res chain seq x y z
N MET A 1 8.07 -16.98 -28.60
CA MET A 1 7.25 -15.97 -27.91
C MET A 1 5.86 -16.58 -27.71
N THR A 2 5.52 -17.04 -26.53
CA THR A 2 4.21 -17.65 -26.26
C THR A 2 3.22 -16.51 -26.06
N THR A 3 2.34 -16.31 -27.02
CA THR A 3 1.21 -15.40 -26.88
C THR A 3 0.24 -16.06 -25.89
N ILE A 4 0.15 -15.54 -24.67
CA ILE A 4 -0.91 -15.93 -23.75
C ILE A 4 -2.18 -15.31 -24.32
N GLU A 5 -3.09 -16.12 -24.85
CA GLU A 5 -4.44 -15.67 -25.18
C GLU A 5 -5.09 -15.16 -23.88
N THR A 6 -5.24 -13.85 -23.78
CA THR A 6 -5.97 -13.22 -22.68
C THR A 6 -7.40 -13.74 -22.71
N SER A 7 -7.79 -14.38 -21.62
CA SER A 7 -9.11 -14.96 -21.39
C SER A 7 -10.24 -14.04 -21.87
N THR A 8 -11.16 -14.57 -22.64
CA THR A 8 -12.39 -13.89 -23.09
C THR A 8 -13.40 -13.63 -21.97
N HIS A 9 -13.05 -13.93 -20.71
CA HIS A 9 -13.93 -13.87 -19.53
C HIS A 9 -13.53 -12.75 -18.56
N LEU A 10 -13.21 -11.57 -19.08
CA LEU A 10 -13.05 -10.36 -18.23
C LEU A 10 -14.41 -9.83 -17.78
N PRO A 11 -14.47 -9.14 -16.63
CA PRO A 11 -15.68 -8.43 -16.21
C PRO A 11 -16.22 -7.52 -17.31
N ALA A 12 -17.52 -7.25 -17.29
CA ALA A 12 -18.22 -6.38 -18.26
C ALA A 12 -17.88 -4.89 -18.02
N LEU A 13 -16.61 -4.59 -17.88
CA LEU A 13 -16.04 -3.25 -17.70
C LEU A 13 -15.42 -2.82 -19.05
N GLY A 14 -15.76 -1.64 -19.55
CA GLY A 14 -15.19 -1.11 -20.79
C GLY A 14 -13.67 -0.95 -20.70
N GLU A 15 -12.97 -0.99 -21.82
CA GLU A 15 -11.49 -0.89 -21.86
C GLU A 15 -10.96 0.34 -21.13
N HIS A 16 -11.56 1.51 -21.38
CA HIS A 16 -11.19 2.76 -20.73
C HIS A 16 -11.35 2.68 -19.19
N ALA A 17 -12.48 2.16 -18.72
CA ALA A 17 -12.73 2.00 -17.29
C ALA A 17 -11.75 1.00 -16.63
N ARG A 18 -11.36 -0.07 -17.34
CA ARG A 18 -10.33 -1.01 -16.86
C ARG A 18 -8.97 -0.36 -16.72
N GLU A 19 -8.59 0.48 -17.69
CA GLU A 19 -7.32 1.20 -17.62
C GLU A 19 -7.30 2.25 -16.49
N GLU A 20 -8.39 2.98 -16.29
CA GLU A 20 -8.51 3.94 -15.21
C GLU A 20 -8.47 3.25 -13.84
N ALA A 21 -9.30 2.23 -13.64
CA ALA A 21 -9.32 1.46 -12.40
C ALA A 21 -7.96 0.79 -12.14
N GLY A 22 -7.35 0.22 -13.18
CA GLY A 22 -6.02 -0.41 -13.10
C GLY A 22 -4.94 0.55 -12.65
N ARG A 23 -4.96 1.80 -13.11
CA ARG A 23 -3.99 2.85 -12.68
C ARG A 23 -4.15 3.21 -11.21
N GLU A 24 -5.37 3.36 -10.71
CA GLU A 24 -5.62 3.66 -9.30
C GLU A 24 -5.16 2.50 -8.39
N LEU A 25 -5.42 1.26 -8.81
CA LEU A 25 -4.93 0.06 -8.11
C LEU A 25 -3.39 -0.02 -8.16
N GLN A 26 -2.77 0.23 -9.32
CA GLN A 26 -1.31 0.22 -9.49
C GLN A 26 -0.61 1.21 -8.56
N LEU A 27 -1.09 2.45 -8.46
CA LEU A 27 -0.52 3.45 -7.58
C LEU A 27 -0.69 3.07 -6.10
N THR A 28 -1.79 2.44 -5.73
CA THR A 28 -2.00 1.94 -4.37
C THR A 28 -1.06 0.78 -4.05
N LEU A 29 -0.89 -0.16 -4.97
CA LEU A 29 0.06 -1.27 -4.85
C LEU A 29 1.48 -0.78 -4.57
N VAL A 30 1.94 0.19 -5.36
CA VAL A 30 3.29 0.76 -5.23
C VAL A 30 3.50 1.39 -3.84
N GLU A 31 2.52 2.10 -3.30
CA GLU A 31 2.62 2.72 -1.99
C GLU A 31 2.60 1.72 -0.83
N LEU A 32 1.81 0.65 -0.93
CA LEU A 32 1.81 -0.42 0.07
C LEU A 32 3.15 -1.18 0.08
N ILE A 33 3.75 -1.43 -1.09
CA ILE A 33 5.09 -2.00 -1.19
C ILE A 33 6.13 -1.05 -0.57
N ALA A 34 6.06 0.24 -0.87
CA ALA A 34 6.97 1.24 -0.30
C ALA A 34 6.84 1.33 1.23
N LEU A 35 5.63 1.30 1.78
CA LEU A 35 5.38 1.21 3.23
C LEU A 35 6.03 -0.04 3.84
N SER A 36 5.93 -1.19 3.16
CA SER A 36 6.53 -2.45 3.63
C SER A 36 8.05 -2.34 3.72
N LEU A 37 8.69 -1.72 2.73
CA LEU A 37 10.15 -1.47 2.74
C LEU A 37 10.54 -0.51 3.87
N ILE A 38 9.80 0.57 4.07
CA ILE A 38 10.00 1.54 5.15
C ILE A 38 9.81 0.88 6.51
N GLY A 39 8.76 0.09 6.68
CA GLY A 39 8.47 -0.66 7.90
C GLY A 39 9.62 -1.58 8.29
N LYS A 40 10.17 -2.34 7.34
CA LYS A 40 11.33 -3.21 7.59
C LYS A 40 12.61 -2.43 7.85
N GLN A 41 12.84 -1.31 7.18
CA GLN A 41 13.99 -0.46 7.45
C GLN A 41 13.95 0.10 8.88
N LEU A 42 12.79 0.57 9.35
CA LEU A 42 12.60 1.00 10.73
C LEU A 42 12.76 -0.18 11.71
N HIS A 43 12.12 -1.32 11.44
CA HIS A 43 12.19 -2.53 12.27
C HIS A 43 13.63 -2.96 12.59
N TRP A 44 14.55 -2.87 11.64
CA TRP A 44 15.95 -3.23 11.86
C TRP A 44 16.76 -2.17 12.62
N ASN A 45 16.31 -0.92 12.61
CA ASN A 45 17.15 0.22 13.05
C ASN A 45 16.64 0.93 14.30
N ILE A 46 15.46 0.61 14.81
CA ILE A 46 14.96 1.22 16.05
C ILE A 46 15.74 0.74 17.26
N ALA A 47 15.87 1.63 18.25
CA ALA A 47 16.51 1.33 19.53
C ALA A 47 15.89 2.15 20.68
N GLY A 48 16.11 1.72 21.92
CA GLY A 48 15.71 2.43 23.11
C GLY A 48 14.47 1.86 23.82
N PRO A 49 13.89 2.61 24.75
CA PRO A 49 12.69 2.19 25.47
C PRO A 49 11.54 1.89 24.52
N GLY A 50 10.81 0.78 24.76
CA GLY A 50 9.71 0.34 23.89
C GLY A 50 10.16 -0.42 22.63
N PHE A 51 11.48 -0.65 22.46
CA PHE A 51 12.03 -1.36 21.29
C PHE A 51 11.27 -2.63 20.93
N ARG A 52 11.12 -3.53 21.89
CA ARG A 52 10.54 -4.86 21.60
C ARG A 52 9.11 -4.76 21.10
N ASP A 53 8.31 -3.92 21.73
CA ASP A 53 6.88 -3.81 21.42
C ASP A 53 6.68 -3.19 20.02
N PHE A 54 7.40 -2.10 19.72
CA PHE A 54 7.30 -1.46 18.41
C PHE A 54 7.97 -2.28 17.29
N HIS A 55 9.06 -2.99 17.60
CA HIS A 55 9.72 -3.92 16.68
C HIS A 55 8.76 -5.05 16.21
N LEU A 56 8.01 -5.65 17.14
CA LEU A 56 7.01 -6.66 16.80
C LEU A 56 5.82 -6.06 16.05
N GLN A 57 5.36 -4.88 16.46
CA GLN A 57 4.28 -4.19 15.76
C GLN A 57 4.64 -3.85 14.30
N LEU A 58 5.90 -3.47 14.03
CA LEU A 58 6.37 -3.22 12.67
C LEU A 58 6.31 -4.48 11.80
N ASP A 59 6.59 -5.66 12.36
CA ASP A 59 6.40 -6.93 11.64
C ASP A 59 4.94 -7.18 11.29
N GLU A 60 4.03 -6.98 12.24
CA GLU A 60 2.58 -7.13 12.03
C GLU A 60 2.06 -6.17 10.94
N LEU A 61 2.50 -4.91 10.97
CA LEU A 61 2.14 -3.92 9.98
C LEU A 61 2.65 -4.29 8.57
N VAL A 62 3.90 -4.73 8.47
CA VAL A 62 4.49 -5.14 7.19
C VAL A 62 3.75 -6.33 6.59
N GLU A 63 3.39 -7.31 7.42
CA GLU A 63 2.61 -8.47 6.97
C GLU A 63 1.23 -8.02 6.44
N GLU A 64 0.53 -7.16 7.17
CA GLU A 64 -0.77 -6.64 6.75
C GLU A 64 -0.65 -5.83 5.43
N TRP A 65 0.41 -5.04 5.23
CA TRP A 65 0.63 -4.33 3.96
C TRP A 65 0.94 -5.29 2.80
N HIS A 66 1.61 -6.42 3.05
CA HIS A 66 1.80 -7.45 2.03
C HIS A 66 0.47 -8.08 1.62
N GLU A 67 -0.40 -8.43 2.58
CA GLU A 67 -1.72 -8.98 2.31
C GLU A 67 -2.59 -7.99 1.52
N LEU A 68 -2.59 -6.71 1.91
CA LEU A 68 -3.30 -5.66 1.19
C LEU A 68 -2.74 -5.43 -0.23
N SER A 69 -1.40 -5.51 -0.39
CA SER A 69 -0.74 -5.42 -1.71
C SER A 69 -1.20 -6.54 -2.63
N ASP A 70 -1.31 -7.74 -2.11
CA ASP A 70 -1.75 -8.92 -2.86
C ASP A 70 -3.20 -8.76 -3.32
N ALA A 71 -4.10 -8.37 -2.43
CA ALA A 71 -5.50 -8.11 -2.74
C ALA A 71 -5.67 -7.03 -3.84
N VAL A 72 -4.90 -5.94 -3.77
CA VAL A 72 -4.91 -4.86 -4.77
C VAL A 72 -4.37 -5.35 -6.11
N ALA A 73 -3.25 -6.07 -6.11
CA ALA A 73 -2.65 -6.62 -7.34
C ALA A 73 -3.56 -7.66 -8.00
N GLU A 74 -4.14 -8.58 -7.25
CA GLU A 74 -5.08 -9.59 -7.75
C GLU A 74 -6.35 -8.96 -8.33
N ARG A 75 -6.86 -7.87 -7.69
CA ARG A 75 -7.98 -7.11 -8.28
C ARG A 75 -7.61 -6.49 -9.61
N ALA A 76 -6.40 -5.91 -9.74
CA ALA A 76 -5.93 -5.36 -11.01
C ALA A 76 -5.88 -6.45 -12.10
N VAL A 77 -5.33 -7.64 -11.79
CA VAL A 77 -5.32 -8.79 -12.72
C VAL A 77 -6.74 -9.23 -13.09
N ALA A 78 -7.64 -9.30 -12.11
CA ALA A 78 -9.02 -9.72 -12.33
C ALA A 78 -9.79 -8.81 -13.29
N ILE A 79 -9.48 -7.52 -13.36
CA ILE A 79 -10.07 -6.59 -14.35
C ILE A 79 -9.30 -6.55 -15.67
N GLY A 80 -8.22 -7.31 -15.82
CA GLY A 80 -7.42 -7.38 -17.05
C GLY A 80 -6.31 -6.32 -17.13
N PHE A 81 -5.91 -5.73 -16.00
CA PHE A 81 -4.76 -4.84 -15.89
C PHE A 81 -3.55 -5.60 -15.32
N ALA A 82 -2.37 -5.42 -15.91
CA ALA A 82 -1.14 -6.07 -15.44
C ALA A 82 -0.43 -5.19 -14.39
N PRO A 83 -0.48 -5.53 -13.08
CA PRO A 83 0.21 -4.77 -12.05
C PRO A 83 1.73 -4.93 -12.15
N ASP A 84 2.46 -3.90 -11.73
CA ASP A 84 3.92 -3.89 -11.70
C ASP A 84 4.44 -3.47 -10.32
N GLY A 85 4.81 -4.46 -9.50
CA GLY A 85 5.42 -4.29 -8.17
C GLY A 85 6.93 -4.41 -8.16
N ARG A 86 7.63 -4.34 -9.31
CA ARG A 86 9.10 -4.43 -9.36
C ARG A 86 9.75 -3.21 -8.72
N ALA A 87 10.93 -3.40 -8.12
CA ALA A 87 11.66 -2.34 -7.42
C ALA A 87 11.85 -1.04 -8.26
N PRO A 88 12.25 -1.09 -9.56
CA PRO A 88 12.36 0.13 -10.35
C PRO A 88 11.05 0.90 -10.48
N THR A 89 9.92 0.19 -10.60
CA THR A 89 8.59 0.79 -10.70
C THR A 89 8.16 1.42 -9.36
N VAL A 90 8.42 0.72 -8.26
CA VAL A 90 8.15 1.25 -6.90
C VAL A 90 8.93 2.54 -6.67
N ILE A 91 10.23 2.56 -7.00
CA ILE A 91 11.07 3.75 -6.87
C ILE A 91 10.56 4.91 -7.74
N ALA A 92 10.12 4.62 -8.96
CA ALA A 92 9.71 5.64 -9.92
C ALA A 92 8.32 6.23 -9.62
N GLN A 93 7.41 5.46 -9.00
CA GLN A 93 6.01 5.83 -8.82
C GLN A 93 5.62 6.13 -7.37
N SER A 94 6.42 5.71 -6.38
CA SER A 94 6.14 6.02 -4.98
C SER A 94 6.34 7.52 -4.72
N GLU A 95 5.36 8.11 -4.03
CA GLU A 95 5.42 9.48 -3.53
C GLU A 95 5.96 9.56 -2.09
N LEU A 96 6.29 8.41 -1.49
CA LEU A 96 6.83 8.35 -0.15
C LEU A 96 8.32 8.66 -0.14
N GLU A 97 8.70 9.65 0.65
CA GLU A 97 10.10 9.92 0.92
C GLU A 97 10.73 8.76 1.71
N PRO A 98 11.93 8.32 1.35
CA PRO A 98 12.65 7.29 2.09
C PRO A 98 12.92 7.73 3.52
N VAL A 99 13.11 6.77 4.43
CA VAL A 99 13.65 7.05 5.77
C VAL A 99 15.17 7.17 5.68
N GLU A 100 15.74 8.02 6.52
CA GLU A 100 17.20 8.15 6.62
C GLU A 100 17.83 6.83 7.08
N PRO A 101 19.00 6.46 6.54
CA PRO A 101 19.71 5.27 6.95
C PRO A 101 20.30 5.43 8.36
N GLY A 102 20.37 4.34 9.12
CA GLY A 102 21.01 4.28 10.41
C GLY A 102 20.04 4.16 11.59
N PRO A 103 20.58 4.15 12.82
CA PRO A 103 19.78 3.97 14.02
C PRO A 103 18.79 5.12 14.27
N THR A 104 17.58 4.77 14.71
CA THR A 104 16.57 5.75 15.11
C THR A 104 15.96 5.38 16.46
N THR A 105 15.44 6.37 17.19
CA THR A 105 14.72 6.09 18.44
C THR A 105 13.30 5.62 18.15
N VAL A 106 12.70 4.87 19.09
CA VAL A 106 11.31 4.43 18.95
C VAL A 106 10.34 5.62 18.77
N PRO A 107 10.42 6.72 19.56
CA PRO A 107 9.56 7.88 19.34
C PRO A 107 9.70 8.52 17.97
N ASP A 108 10.93 8.66 17.46
CA ASP A 108 11.16 9.22 16.12
C ASP A 108 10.59 8.31 15.03
N ALA A 109 10.81 7.00 15.16
CA ALA A 109 10.25 6.01 14.22
C ALA A 109 8.71 5.99 14.21
N ILE A 110 8.06 6.15 15.37
CA ILE A 110 6.61 6.30 15.49
C ILE A 110 6.15 7.55 14.73
N GLY A 111 6.81 8.69 14.93
CA GLY A 111 6.51 9.94 14.22
C GLY A 111 6.66 9.81 12.70
N GLU A 112 7.78 9.24 12.25
CA GLU A 112 8.08 9.00 10.84
C GLU A 112 7.06 8.06 10.17
N LEU A 113 6.68 6.99 10.86
CA LEU A 113 5.71 6.03 10.35
C LEU A 113 4.30 6.62 10.31
N THR A 114 3.89 7.32 11.37
CA THR A 114 2.58 7.98 11.44
C THR A 114 2.37 8.92 10.26
N ARG A 115 3.37 9.75 9.94
CA ARG A 115 3.30 10.69 8.82
C ARG A 115 3.11 9.95 7.50
N ARG A 116 3.91 8.92 7.23
CA ARG A 116 3.86 8.19 5.95
C ARG A 116 2.57 7.39 5.76
N VAL A 117 2.10 6.73 6.80
CA VAL A 117 0.81 5.99 6.73
C VAL A 117 -0.34 6.98 6.51
N ALA A 118 -0.31 8.16 7.13
CA ALA A 118 -1.33 9.20 6.89
C ALA A 118 -1.31 9.73 5.45
N GLU A 119 -0.12 9.96 4.88
CA GLU A 119 0.03 10.38 3.48
C GLU A 119 -0.53 9.34 2.50
N VAL A 120 -0.26 8.06 2.75
CA VAL A 120 -0.81 6.97 1.92
C VAL A 120 -2.32 6.86 2.08
N ASP A 121 -2.83 6.92 3.32
CA ASP A 121 -4.27 6.86 3.59
C ASP A 121 -5.05 7.96 2.85
N GLU A 122 -4.56 9.19 2.89
CA GLU A 122 -5.18 10.33 2.17
C GLU A 122 -5.28 10.05 0.66
N ARG A 123 -4.18 9.59 0.04
CA ARG A 123 -4.17 9.27 -1.39
C ARG A 123 -5.03 8.06 -1.75
N VAL A 124 -5.05 7.02 -0.91
CA VAL A 124 -5.92 5.84 -1.12
C VAL A 124 -7.39 6.23 -1.03
N ARG A 125 -7.76 7.10 -0.07
CA ARG A 125 -9.11 7.65 0.02
C ARG A 125 -9.55 8.38 -1.25
N GLU A 126 -8.70 9.24 -1.79
CA GLU A 126 -9.00 9.96 -3.03
C GLU A 126 -9.17 8.99 -4.22
N ARG A 127 -8.30 7.98 -4.32
CA ARG A 127 -8.41 6.93 -5.34
C ARG A 127 -9.69 6.11 -5.19
N SER A 128 -10.05 5.76 -3.96
CA SER A 128 -11.31 5.06 -3.66
C SER A 128 -12.53 5.87 -4.11
N LEU A 129 -12.55 7.18 -3.89
CA LEU A 129 -13.64 8.04 -4.36
C LEU A 129 -13.74 8.05 -5.89
N ARG A 130 -12.60 8.15 -6.61
CA ARG A 130 -12.59 8.05 -8.08
C ARG A 130 -13.09 6.72 -8.59
N LEU A 131 -12.68 5.62 -7.95
CA LEU A 131 -13.14 4.27 -8.30
C LEU A 131 -14.64 4.07 -8.11
N GLY A 132 -15.28 4.79 -7.20
CA GLY A 132 -16.72 4.73 -6.99
C GLY A 132 -17.55 5.10 -8.22
N GLU A 133 -17.00 5.90 -9.13
CA GLU A 133 -17.62 6.29 -10.38
C GLU A 133 -17.28 5.34 -11.55
N ILE A 134 -16.29 4.45 -11.35
CA ILE A 134 -15.72 3.61 -12.40
C ILE A 134 -16.07 2.14 -12.18
N ASP A 135 -15.74 1.61 -11.00
CA ASP A 135 -15.89 0.21 -10.63
C ASP A 135 -16.01 0.02 -9.12
N LEU A 136 -17.22 -0.24 -8.66
CA LEU A 136 -17.54 -0.42 -7.24
C LEU A 136 -16.77 -1.56 -6.58
N ALA A 137 -16.46 -2.63 -7.30
CA ALA A 137 -15.71 -3.75 -6.75
C ALA A 137 -14.23 -3.40 -6.51
N SER A 138 -13.62 -2.57 -7.37
CA SER A 138 -12.28 -2.02 -7.13
C SER A 138 -12.30 -0.95 -6.03
N GLN A 139 -13.37 -0.16 -5.94
CA GLN A 139 -13.56 0.76 -4.81
C GLN A 139 -13.60 0.00 -3.49
N ASP A 140 -14.32 -1.12 -3.40
CA ASP A 140 -14.44 -1.91 -2.17
C ASP A 140 -13.08 -2.39 -1.67
N VAL A 141 -12.20 -2.82 -2.57
CA VAL A 141 -10.80 -3.17 -2.22
C VAL A 141 -10.06 -1.97 -1.62
N LEU A 142 -10.17 -0.77 -2.19
CA LEU A 142 -9.52 0.42 -1.62
C LEU A 142 -10.19 0.92 -0.34
N ILE A 143 -11.47 0.66 -0.12
CA ILE A 143 -12.15 0.90 1.17
C ILE A 143 -11.55 0.00 2.25
N GLU A 144 -11.28 -1.26 1.95
CA GLU A 144 -10.60 -2.18 2.86
C GLU A 144 -9.21 -1.66 3.24
N VAL A 145 -8.41 -1.24 2.25
CA VAL A 145 -7.09 -0.63 2.48
C VAL A 145 -7.20 0.60 3.38
N THR A 146 -8.11 1.53 3.08
CA THR A 146 -8.35 2.73 3.89
C THR A 146 -8.68 2.38 5.34
N ARG A 147 -9.61 1.45 5.56
CA ARG A 147 -9.99 1.02 6.92
C ARG A 147 -8.82 0.42 7.70
N ALA A 148 -7.96 -0.35 7.04
CA ALA A 148 -6.76 -0.92 7.64
C ALA A 148 -5.76 0.19 8.02
N LEU A 149 -5.45 1.10 7.10
CA LEU A 149 -4.52 2.21 7.33
C LEU A 149 -5.01 3.14 8.45
N GLU A 150 -6.30 3.48 8.50
CA GLU A 150 -6.87 4.31 9.58
C GLU A 150 -6.79 3.63 10.95
N LYS A 151 -7.06 2.32 11.02
CA LYS A 151 -6.88 1.54 12.25
C LYS A 151 -5.42 1.54 12.69
N GLN A 152 -4.50 1.32 11.77
CA GLN A 152 -3.05 1.35 12.03
C GLN A 152 -2.61 2.73 12.52
N LEU A 153 -3.03 3.80 11.86
CA LEU A 153 -2.79 5.18 12.30
C LEU A 153 -3.25 5.44 13.72
N TRP A 154 -4.46 5.01 14.06
CA TRP A 154 -4.96 5.13 15.44
C TRP A 154 -4.04 4.40 16.42
N MET A 155 -3.66 3.15 16.12
CA MET A 155 -2.81 2.34 17.02
C MET A 155 -1.40 2.90 17.15
N ILE A 156 -0.80 3.38 16.07
CA ILE A 156 0.57 3.93 16.07
C ILE A 156 0.61 5.23 16.88
N ARG A 157 -0.24 6.20 16.55
CA ARG A 157 -0.24 7.52 17.22
C ARG A 157 -0.69 7.47 18.68
N SER A 158 -1.39 6.41 19.11
CA SER A 158 -1.76 6.25 20.52
C SER A 158 -0.59 5.90 21.42
N GLN A 159 0.62 5.74 20.86
CA GLN A 159 1.87 5.48 21.58
C GLN A 159 2.74 6.76 21.74
N MET A 160 2.29 7.90 21.20
CA MET A 160 3.00 9.18 21.24
C MET A 160 2.80 9.93 22.57
#